data_0ad50681e2928871528f798592dcbfac
#
_entry.id   0ad50681e2928871528f798592dcbfac
#
_cell.length_a   1.000
_cell.length_b   1.000
_cell.length_c   1.000
_cell.angle_alpha   90.00
_cell.angle_beta   90.00
_cell.angle_gamma   90.00
#
_symmetry.space_group_name_H-M   'P 1'
#
loop_
_entity.id
_entity.type
_entity.pdbx_description
1 polymer ?
#
loop_
_entity_poly.entity_id
_entity_poly.type
_entity_poly.pdbx_seq_one_letter_code
_entity_poly.pdbx_strand_id
1 'polypeptide(L)'
;NVAIYELVQNSESLIVMVDGDCTISADSLVALLEGAKLNTDAYLLAAIPEPIGRYSESITRNTLNGKALSGNFYAITPLFYEKIKQTGFMLPVGLIGDDSLLAWVAQCDFKLSNGVKNGLMVGIKGALFGYHRLVPNTFKNIKMYWRRLQRYSLRHIQQNCIKAYLTLENDDFASLPSHVVELYRYHRPEHIRTDNRLNTFLDTRTSKQIKTISV
;
A
#
# COMPACT_ATOMS: atom_id res chain seq x y z
N ASN A 1 10.59 0.40 7.05
CA ASN A 1 10.92 0.13 8.46
C ASN A 1 11.78 1.24 9.07
N VAL A 2 12.86 1.70 8.41
CA VAL A 2 13.75 2.76 8.92
C VAL A 2 12.97 4.01 9.36
N ALA A 3 12.05 4.51 8.52
CA ALA A 3 11.26 5.68 8.86
C ALA A 3 10.46 5.51 10.15
N ILE A 4 9.87 4.34 10.36
CA ILE A 4 9.02 4.05 11.53
C ILE A 4 9.86 3.77 12.78
N TYR A 5 10.92 2.96 12.67
CA TYR A 5 11.65 2.47 13.84
C TYR A 5 12.85 3.33 14.25
N GLU A 6 13.44 4.04 13.30
CA GLU A 6 14.71 4.75 13.54
C GLU A 6 14.58 6.28 13.48
N LEU A 7 13.74 6.82 12.59
CA LEU A 7 13.67 8.26 12.37
C LEU A 7 12.58 8.97 13.19
N VAL A 8 11.55 8.26 13.64
CA VAL A 8 10.51 8.85 14.48
C VAL A 8 10.98 8.94 15.91
N GLN A 9 11.22 10.17 16.37
CA GLN A 9 11.69 10.46 17.73
C GLN A 9 10.56 10.70 18.73
N ASN A 10 9.36 11.10 18.24
CA ASN A 10 8.21 11.38 19.07
C ASN A 10 7.00 10.57 18.62
N SER A 11 6.56 9.66 19.49
CA SER A 11 5.40 8.78 19.22
C SER A 11 4.06 9.52 19.19
N GLU A 12 3.97 10.72 19.74
CA GLU A 12 2.77 11.54 19.73
C GLU A 12 2.57 12.32 18.43
N SER A 13 3.55 12.28 17.53
CA SER A 13 3.53 13.03 16.28
C SER A 13 2.83 12.27 15.16
N LEU A 14 2.11 13.00 14.31
CA LEU A 14 1.59 12.48 13.05
C LEU A 14 2.76 12.28 12.08
N ILE A 15 2.92 11.07 11.53
CA ILE A 15 3.96 10.77 10.56
C ILE A 15 3.37 10.94 9.15
N VAL A 16 3.84 11.95 8.43
CA VAL A 16 3.37 12.23 7.07
C VAL A 16 4.30 11.61 6.05
N MET A 17 3.75 10.77 5.19
CA MET A 17 4.46 10.08 4.11
C MET A 17 4.14 10.76 2.78
N VAL A 18 5.17 11.16 2.04
CA VAL A 18 5.06 11.86 0.75
C VAL A 18 6.06 11.27 -0.24
N ASP A 19 5.58 10.89 -1.44
CA ASP A 19 6.46 10.51 -2.54
C ASP A 19 7.16 11.74 -3.14
N GLY A 20 8.43 11.60 -3.49
CA GLY A 20 9.26 12.70 -3.96
C GLY A 20 8.86 13.31 -5.32
N ASP A 21 7.93 12.69 -6.06
CA ASP A 21 7.38 13.19 -7.34
C ASP A 21 5.96 13.77 -7.21
N CYS A 22 5.49 13.99 -5.96
CA CYS A 22 4.19 14.56 -5.67
C CYS A 22 4.28 16.06 -5.37
N THR A 23 3.21 16.76 -5.68
CA THR A 23 2.96 18.14 -5.25
C THR A 23 1.85 18.16 -4.20
N ILE A 24 2.10 18.82 -3.09
CA ILE A 24 1.13 19.02 -2.01
C ILE A 24 1.04 20.51 -1.68
N SER A 25 -0.13 20.99 -1.27
CA SER A 25 -0.32 22.35 -0.78
C SER A 25 -0.24 22.42 0.75
N ALA A 26 -0.01 23.60 1.30
CA ALA A 26 -0.08 23.83 2.74
C ALA A 26 -1.45 23.47 3.32
N ASP A 27 -2.53 23.77 2.59
CA ASP A 27 -3.90 23.43 3.00
C ASP A 27 -4.12 21.93 3.10
N SER A 28 -3.46 21.13 2.25
CA SER A 28 -3.52 19.68 2.31
C SER A 28 -2.88 19.10 3.58
N LEU A 29 -1.79 19.70 4.05
CA LEU A 29 -1.18 19.34 5.34
C LEU A 29 -2.08 19.76 6.51
N VAL A 30 -2.64 20.94 6.48
CA VAL A 30 -3.62 21.40 7.49
C VAL A 30 -4.82 20.47 7.55
N ALA A 31 -5.37 20.09 6.38
CA ALA A 31 -6.48 19.15 6.31
C ALA A 31 -6.16 17.77 6.94
N LEU A 32 -4.93 17.24 6.73
CA LEU A 32 -4.49 16.01 7.41
C LEU A 32 -4.41 16.18 8.93
N LEU A 33 -3.86 17.29 9.41
CA LEU A 33 -3.76 17.58 10.84
C LEU A 33 -5.13 17.71 11.51
N GLU A 34 -6.06 18.41 10.87
CA GLU A 34 -7.44 18.52 11.35
C GLU A 34 -8.16 17.17 11.27
N GLY A 35 -7.95 16.44 10.19
CA GLY A 35 -8.47 15.08 10.03
C GLY A 35 -8.01 14.15 11.15
N ALA A 36 -6.75 14.25 11.60
CA ALA A 36 -6.24 13.49 12.73
C ALA A 36 -6.97 13.83 14.04
N LYS A 37 -7.26 15.11 14.30
CA LYS A 37 -7.99 15.54 15.49
C LYS A 37 -9.43 15.05 15.51
N LEU A 38 -10.07 14.93 14.34
CA LEU A 38 -11.46 14.50 14.21
C LEU A 38 -11.62 12.98 14.17
N ASN A 39 -10.55 12.23 13.87
CA ASN A 39 -10.57 10.77 13.71
C ASN A 39 -9.51 10.13 14.63
N THR A 40 -9.68 10.28 15.92
CA THR A 40 -8.72 9.84 16.95
C THR A 40 -8.47 8.35 16.97
N ASP A 41 -9.43 7.53 16.51
CA ASP A 41 -9.33 6.08 16.45
C ASP A 41 -8.75 5.57 15.13
N ALA A 42 -8.52 6.46 14.15
CA ALA A 42 -7.97 6.07 12.87
C ALA A 42 -6.48 5.72 12.98
N TYR A 43 -6.08 4.71 12.23
CA TYR A 43 -4.67 4.31 12.06
C TYR A 43 -4.01 5.06 10.91
N LEU A 44 -4.74 5.20 9.78
CA LEU A 44 -4.25 5.86 8.58
C LEU A 44 -5.20 6.95 8.10
N LEU A 45 -4.63 8.07 7.70
CA LEU A 45 -5.33 9.16 7.04
C LEU A 45 -4.89 9.22 5.58
N ALA A 46 -5.79 8.91 4.68
CA ALA A 46 -5.51 8.82 3.25
C ALA A 46 -5.83 10.14 2.55
N ALA A 47 -4.84 10.68 1.82
CA ALA A 47 -5.05 11.84 0.96
C ALA A 47 -5.64 11.41 -0.40
N ILE A 48 -6.25 12.36 -1.09
CA ILE A 48 -6.99 12.17 -2.33
C ILE A 48 -6.15 12.70 -3.49
N PRO A 49 -5.94 11.92 -4.57
CA PRO A 49 -5.30 12.45 -5.77
C PRO A 49 -6.18 13.53 -6.39
N GLU A 50 -5.56 14.61 -6.86
CA GLU A 50 -6.25 15.62 -7.66
C GLU A 50 -6.93 14.96 -8.87
N PRO A 51 -8.14 15.40 -9.24
CA PRO A 51 -8.92 14.75 -10.28
C PRO A 51 -8.26 14.92 -11.66
N ILE A 52 -7.61 13.86 -12.14
CA ILE A 52 -7.00 13.80 -13.47
C ILE A 52 -7.65 12.64 -14.25
N GLY A 53 -8.74 12.92 -14.96
CA GLY A 53 -9.37 12.00 -15.91
C GLY A 53 -10.39 11.03 -15.31
N ARG A 54 -10.90 10.09 -16.13
CA ARG A 54 -12.04 9.20 -15.84
C ARG A 54 -11.94 8.33 -14.57
N TYR A 55 -10.73 8.01 -14.13
CA TYR A 55 -10.52 7.13 -12.98
C TYR A 55 -10.46 7.86 -11.64
N SER A 56 -10.43 9.20 -11.67
CA SER A 56 -10.30 10.00 -10.45
C SER A 56 -11.49 9.85 -9.50
N GLU A 57 -12.72 9.80 -10.02
CA GLU A 57 -13.92 9.68 -9.21
C GLU A 57 -13.99 8.36 -8.44
N SER A 58 -13.63 7.24 -9.08
CA SER A 58 -13.64 5.93 -8.41
C SER A 58 -12.53 5.84 -7.34
N ILE A 59 -11.35 6.39 -7.61
CA ILE A 59 -10.25 6.43 -6.65
C ILE A 59 -10.64 7.33 -5.48
N THR A 60 -11.12 8.54 -5.74
CA THR A 60 -11.60 9.48 -4.71
C THR A 60 -12.66 8.84 -3.83
N ARG A 61 -13.67 8.23 -4.43
CA ARG A 61 -14.74 7.54 -3.69
C ARG A 61 -14.21 6.39 -2.84
N ASN A 62 -13.32 5.57 -3.38
CA ASN A 62 -12.73 4.44 -2.64
C ASN A 62 -11.86 4.94 -1.49
N THR A 63 -11.08 6.01 -1.69
CA THR A 63 -10.27 6.63 -0.63
C THR A 63 -11.15 7.20 0.46
N LEU A 64 -12.18 7.99 0.11
CA LEU A 64 -13.11 8.56 1.09
C LEU A 64 -13.89 7.50 1.88
N ASN A 65 -14.15 6.35 1.27
CA ASN A 65 -14.81 5.21 1.94
C ASN A 65 -13.82 4.33 2.73
N GLY A 66 -12.57 4.74 2.90
CA GLY A 66 -11.54 3.96 3.61
C GLY A 66 -11.16 2.64 2.94
N LYS A 67 -11.37 2.50 1.61
CA LYS A 67 -11.11 1.26 0.85
C LYS A 67 -9.81 1.28 0.06
N ALA A 68 -9.21 2.45 -0.12
CA ALA A 68 -7.97 2.61 -0.87
C ALA A 68 -7.04 3.60 -0.18
N LEU A 69 -5.76 3.27 -0.14
CA LEU A 69 -4.67 4.16 0.23
C LEU A 69 -3.82 4.43 -1.02
N SER A 70 -3.51 5.69 -1.26
CA SER A 70 -2.47 6.05 -2.22
C SER A 70 -1.14 6.22 -1.48
N GLY A 71 -0.13 5.46 -1.87
CA GLY A 71 1.21 5.57 -1.29
C GLY A 71 1.88 6.93 -1.50
N ASN A 72 1.32 7.74 -2.39
CA ASN A 72 1.89 9.04 -2.74
C ASN A 72 1.81 10.07 -1.62
N PHE A 73 0.70 10.11 -0.88
CA PHE A 73 0.50 11.03 0.23
C PHE A 73 -0.51 10.47 1.23
N TYR A 74 -0.09 10.27 2.47
CA TYR A 74 -0.92 9.77 3.57
C TYR A 74 -0.26 10.07 4.92
N ALA A 75 -0.97 9.86 6.00
CA ALA A 75 -0.40 9.97 7.33
C ALA A 75 -0.66 8.73 8.17
N ILE A 76 0.33 8.38 8.99
CA ILE A 76 0.29 7.37 10.05
C ILE A 76 0.00 8.12 11.35
N THR A 77 -1.05 7.70 12.07
CA THR A 77 -1.40 8.32 13.34
C THR A 77 -0.51 7.82 14.48
N PRO A 78 -0.40 8.57 15.59
CA PRO A 78 0.29 8.10 16.80
C PRO A 78 -0.22 6.75 17.28
N LEU A 79 -1.53 6.53 17.25
CA LEU A 79 -2.16 5.28 17.65
C LEU A 79 -1.66 4.08 16.82
N PHE A 80 -1.60 4.23 15.49
CA PHE A 80 -1.11 3.16 14.63
C PHE A 80 0.39 2.94 14.77
N TYR A 81 1.15 4.03 14.91
CA TYR A 81 2.58 3.96 15.15
C TYR A 81 2.92 3.16 16.40
N GLU A 82 2.28 3.47 17.54
CA GLU A 82 2.46 2.74 18.79
C GLU A 82 2.08 1.25 18.62
N LYS A 83 1.00 0.96 17.94
CA LYS A 83 0.56 -0.42 17.71
C LYS A 83 1.52 -1.20 16.82
N ILE A 84 2.10 -0.58 15.78
CA ILE A 84 3.17 -1.16 14.97
C ILE A 84 4.36 -1.55 15.87
N LYS A 85 4.77 -0.65 16.76
CA LYS A 85 5.89 -0.91 17.69
C LYS A 85 5.58 -2.03 18.68
N GLN A 86 4.39 -2.01 19.27
CA GLN A 86 3.97 -3.02 20.25
C GLN A 86 3.87 -4.42 19.63
N THR A 87 3.40 -4.54 18.38
CA THR A 87 3.28 -5.82 17.69
C THR A 87 4.61 -6.28 17.08
N GLY A 88 5.58 -5.38 16.91
CA GLY A 88 6.82 -5.66 16.19
C GLY A 88 6.61 -5.86 14.67
N PHE A 89 5.49 -5.38 14.12
CA PHE A 89 5.21 -5.52 12.69
C PHE A 89 6.26 -4.82 11.84
N MET A 90 6.80 -5.55 10.87
CA MET A 90 7.72 -5.01 9.88
C MET A 90 7.28 -5.35 8.45
N LEU A 91 7.45 -4.38 7.55
CA LEU A 91 7.25 -4.61 6.13
C LEU A 91 8.35 -5.55 5.58
N PRO A 92 8.00 -6.63 4.89
CA PRO A 92 9.00 -7.52 4.28
C PRO A 92 9.91 -6.79 3.30
N VAL A 93 11.21 -7.00 3.39
CA VAL A 93 12.20 -6.44 2.46
C VAL A 93 11.94 -6.99 1.06
N GLY A 94 11.96 -6.10 0.05
CA GLY A 94 11.68 -6.44 -1.35
C GLY A 94 10.19 -6.48 -1.73
N LEU A 95 9.30 -6.10 -0.80
CA LEU A 95 7.88 -5.94 -1.09
C LEU A 95 7.65 -4.76 -2.05
N ILE A 96 6.78 -4.98 -3.05
CA ILE A 96 6.25 -3.92 -3.91
C ILE A 96 4.82 -3.61 -3.50
N GLY A 97 4.56 -2.34 -3.15
CA GLY A 97 3.25 -1.90 -2.65
C GLY A 97 3.15 -2.06 -1.13
N ASP A 98 4.14 -1.58 -0.44
CA ASP A 98 4.22 -1.38 1.00
C ASP A 98 3.02 -0.57 1.53
N ASP A 99 2.61 0.47 0.80
CA ASP A 99 1.39 1.24 1.03
C ASP A 99 0.14 0.35 1.13
N SER A 100 0.01 -0.60 0.23
CA SER A 100 -1.14 -1.51 0.23
C SER A 100 -1.11 -2.52 1.39
N LEU A 101 0.07 -3.03 1.74
CA LEU A 101 0.18 -3.91 2.90
C LEU A 101 -0.11 -3.12 4.18
N LEU A 102 0.44 -1.91 4.30
CA LEU A 102 0.19 -1.06 5.45
C LEU A 102 -1.31 -0.73 5.62
N ALA A 103 -1.99 -0.41 4.51
CA ALA A 103 -3.43 -0.21 4.50
C ALA A 103 -4.19 -1.47 4.95
N TRP A 104 -3.77 -2.64 4.48
CA TRP A 104 -4.42 -3.91 4.84
C TRP A 104 -4.22 -4.24 6.32
N VAL A 105 -2.99 -4.08 6.85
CA VAL A 105 -2.70 -4.21 8.29
C VAL A 105 -3.58 -3.29 9.13
N ALA A 106 -3.68 -2.01 8.73
CA ALA A 106 -4.52 -1.04 9.43
C ALA A 106 -5.99 -1.45 9.40
N GLN A 107 -6.53 -1.77 8.22
CA GLN A 107 -7.93 -2.16 8.06
C GLN A 107 -8.32 -3.42 8.84
N CYS A 108 -7.41 -4.40 8.91
CA CYS A 108 -7.63 -5.66 9.63
C CYS A 108 -7.15 -5.63 11.09
N ASP A 109 -6.69 -4.49 11.58
CA ASP A 109 -6.19 -4.35 12.94
C ASP A 109 -5.20 -5.47 13.30
N PHE A 110 -4.19 -5.63 12.47
CA PHE A 110 -3.08 -6.60 12.55
C PHE A 110 -3.44 -8.09 12.41
N LYS A 111 -4.71 -8.45 12.28
CA LYS A 111 -5.13 -9.85 12.08
C LYS A 111 -6.07 -10.01 10.91
N LEU A 112 -5.74 -10.91 9.98
CA LEU A 112 -6.55 -11.17 8.79
C LEU A 112 -7.99 -11.62 9.17
N SER A 113 -8.13 -12.42 10.23
CA SER A 113 -9.40 -12.93 10.73
C SER A 113 -10.36 -11.85 11.25
N ASN A 114 -9.86 -10.68 11.63
CA ASN A 114 -10.71 -9.55 12.02
C ASN A 114 -11.56 -9.01 10.87
N GLY A 115 -11.17 -9.28 9.61
CA GLY A 115 -11.78 -8.65 8.45
C GLY A 115 -11.52 -7.14 8.38
N VAL A 116 -12.13 -6.48 7.42
CA VAL A 116 -12.00 -5.02 7.25
C VAL A 116 -12.85 -4.28 8.27
N LYS A 117 -12.20 -3.54 9.14
CA LYS A 117 -12.83 -2.65 10.14
C LYS A 117 -12.98 -1.24 9.57
N ASN A 118 -14.19 -0.70 9.62
CA ASN A 118 -14.44 0.68 9.23
C ASN A 118 -13.85 1.66 10.25
N GLY A 119 -13.39 2.81 9.76
CA GLY A 119 -12.87 3.89 10.61
C GLY A 119 -11.37 3.81 10.93
N LEU A 120 -10.73 2.64 10.78
CA LEU A 120 -9.29 2.52 11.00
C LEU A 120 -8.46 3.14 9.86
N MET A 121 -9.00 3.25 8.66
CA MET A 121 -8.44 4.03 7.56
C MET A 121 -9.50 5.03 7.08
N VAL A 122 -9.16 6.31 7.08
CA VAL A 122 -10.10 7.40 6.77
C VAL A 122 -9.54 8.28 5.65
N GLY A 123 -10.34 8.50 4.62
CA GLY A 123 -10.03 9.46 3.56
C GLY A 123 -10.32 10.89 4.00
N ILE A 124 -9.36 11.78 3.88
CA ILE A 124 -9.47 13.17 4.34
C ILE A 124 -9.84 14.08 3.18
N LYS A 125 -11.08 14.58 3.20
CA LYS A 125 -11.55 15.56 2.23
C LYS A 125 -10.77 16.87 2.42
N GLY A 126 -10.09 17.31 1.37
CA GLY A 126 -9.22 18.50 1.44
C GLY A 126 -7.72 18.20 1.51
N ALA A 127 -7.32 17.01 1.93
CA ALA A 127 -5.95 16.55 1.77
C ALA A 127 -5.73 16.07 0.33
N LEU A 128 -5.26 16.98 -0.53
CA LEU A 128 -5.09 16.73 -1.96
C LEU A 128 -3.62 16.64 -2.33
N PHE A 129 -3.31 15.83 -3.33
CA PHE A 129 -1.98 15.78 -3.93
C PHE A 129 -2.04 15.65 -5.45
N GLY A 130 -1.11 16.34 -6.12
CA GLY A 130 -0.87 16.22 -7.54
C GLY A 130 0.28 15.27 -7.84
N TYR A 131 0.27 14.62 -8.98
CA TYR A 131 1.38 13.81 -9.49
C TYR A 131 1.44 13.83 -11.01
N HIS A 132 2.65 13.65 -11.57
CA HIS A 132 2.84 13.60 -13.01
C HIS A 132 2.40 12.24 -13.56
N ARG A 133 1.37 12.27 -14.41
CA ARG A 133 0.92 11.06 -15.10
C ARG A 133 1.94 10.62 -16.15
N LEU A 134 2.40 9.39 -16.07
CA LEU A 134 3.22 8.79 -17.12
C LEU A 134 2.36 8.49 -18.35
N VAL A 135 2.59 9.24 -19.43
CA VAL A 135 1.93 9.03 -20.73
C VAL A 135 2.92 8.33 -21.66
N PRO A 136 2.59 7.17 -22.25
CA PRO A 136 3.49 6.39 -23.10
C PRO A 136 3.57 6.97 -24.53
N ASN A 137 4.01 8.23 -24.65
CA ASN A 137 4.11 8.98 -25.92
C ASN A 137 5.53 9.07 -26.48
N THR A 138 6.54 8.62 -25.74
CA THR A 138 7.93 8.53 -26.18
C THR A 138 8.48 7.13 -25.91
N PHE A 139 9.54 6.72 -26.62
CA PHE A 139 10.18 5.42 -26.39
C PHE A 139 10.64 5.23 -24.95
N LYS A 140 11.17 6.28 -24.32
CA LYS A 140 11.53 6.29 -22.89
C LYS A 140 10.31 6.03 -22.02
N ASN A 141 9.21 6.73 -22.27
CA ASN A 141 7.98 6.57 -21.49
C ASN A 141 7.33 5.21 -21.69
N ILE A 142 7.38 4.65 -22.91
CA ILE A 142 6.90 3.28 -23.19
C ILE A 142 7.69 2.26 -22.36
N LYS A 143 9.03 2.38 -22.32
CA LYS A 143 9.89 1.51 -21.52
C LYS A 143 9.60 1.65 -20.01
N MET A 144 9.37 2.87 -19.52
CA MET A 144 8.98 3.11 -18.12
C MET A 144 7.60 2.54 -17.83
N TYR A 145 6.64 2.72 -18.72
CA TYR A 145 5.29 2.15 -18.58
C TYR A 145 5.33 0.63 -18.53
N TRP A 146 6.12 -0.02 -19.39
CA TRP A 146 6.33 -1.46 -19.39
C TRP A 146 6.91 -1.97 -18.06
N ARG A 147 7.92 -1.30 -17.52
CA ARG A 147 8.48 -1.62 -16.20
C ARG A 147 7.43 -1.47 -15.08
N ARG A 148 6.57 -0.45 -15.16
CA ARG A 148 5.48 -0.25 -14.21
C ARG A 148 4.48 -1.39 -14.26
N LEU A 149 4.11 -1.87 -15.45
CA LEU A 149 3.23 -3.03 -15.61
C LEU A 149 3.84 -4.31 -15.01
N GLN A 150 5.14 -4.54 -15.19
CA GLN A 150 5.83 -5.67 -14.57
C GLN A 150 5.83 -5.57 -13.03
N ARG A 151 6.05 -4.37 -12.49
CA ARG A 151 5.95 -4.13 -11.04
C ARG A 151 4.54 -4.38 -10.51
N TYR A 152 3.52 -4.00 -11.24
CA TYR A 152 2.13 -4.28 -10.85
C TYR A 152 1.81 -5.78 -10.86
N SER A 153 2.35 -6.53 -11.82
CA SER A 153 2.24 -7.98 -11.83
C SER A 153 2.94 -8.60 -10.61
N LEU A 154 4.17 -8.18 -10.30
CA LEU A 154 4.90 -8.66 -9.14
C LEU A 154 4.17 -8.31 -7.83
N ARG A 155 3.70 -7.07 -7.68
CA ARG A 155 2.88 -6.64 -6.55
C ARG A 155 1.66 -7.53 -6.36
N HIS A 156 0.92 -7.82 -7.44
CA HIS A 156 -0.24 -8.68 -7.39
C HIS A 156 0.10 -10.09 -6.87
N ILE A 157 1.16 -10.71 -7.37
CA ILE A 157 1.58 -12.03 -6.91
C ILE A 157 2.05 -11.99 -5.46
N GLN A 158 2.84 -10.99 -5.06
CA GLN A 158 3.29 -10.83 -3.67
C GLN A 158 2.11 -10.70 -2.71
N GLN A 159 1.10 -9.89 -3.04
CA GLN A 159 -0.11 -9.75 -2.21
C GLN A 159 -0.87 -11.07 -2.05
N ASN A 160 -0.97 -11.87 -3.12
CA ASN A 160 -1.60 -13.20 -3.03
C ASN A 160 -0.76 -14.19 -2.20
N CYS A 161 0.57 -14.14 -2.29
CA CYS A 161 1.44 -14.93 -1.43
C CYS A 161 1.30 -14.55 0.06
N ILE A 162 1.24 -13.25 0.37
CA ILE A 162 0.97 -12.77 1.73
C ILE A 162 -0.38 -13.29 2.22
N LYS A 163 -1.44 -13.15 1.39
CA LYS A 163 -2.76 -13.66 1.75
C LYS A 163 -2.75 -15.17 2.02
N ALA A 164 -2.09 -15.94 1.16
CA ALA A 164 -1.98 -17.38 1.33
C ALA A 164 -1.23 -17.75 2.62
N TYR A 165 -0.11 -17.07 2.91
CA TYR A 165 0.62 -17.24 4.16
C TYR A 165 -0.26 -16.98 5.38
N LEU A 166 -0.91 -15.80 5.43
CA LEU A 166 -1.77 -15.42 6.55
C LEU A 166 -3.00 -16.33 6.73
N THR A 167 -3.45 -16.97 5.66
CA THR A 167 -4.57 -17.92 5.74
C THR A 167 -4.14 -19.30 6.21
N LEU A 168 -2.93 -19.75 5.86
CA LEU A 168 -2.48 -21.13 6.06
C LEU A 168 -1.63 -21.31 7.33
N GLU A 169 -0.83 -20.30 7.68
CA GLU A 169 0.15 -20.44 8.77
C GLU A 169 -0.26 -19.65 10.01
N ASN A 170 -0.50 -18.37 9.87
CA ASN A 170 -0.81 -17.49 11.00
C ASN A 170 -1.49 -16.22 10.49
N ASP A 171 -2.66 -15.90 11.03
CA ASP A 171 -3.46 -14.75 10.64
C ASP A 171 -2.93 -13.38 11.10
N ASP A 172 -1.85 -13.37 11.89
CA ASP A 172 -1.21 -12.16 12.40
C ASP A 172 -0.21 -11.58 11.40
N PHE A 173 -0.41 -10.32 11.00
CA PHE A 173 0.51 -9.63 10.09
C PHE A 173 1.91 -9.44 10.67
N ALA A 174 2.07 -9.40 12.00
CA ALA A 174 3.38 -9.32 12.63
C ALA A 174 4.22 -10.60 12.45
N SER A 175 3.59 -11.72 12.08
CA SER A 175 4.26 -12.98 11.79
C SER A 175 4.87 -13.06 10.39
N LEU A 176 4.65 -12.04 9.53
CA LEU A 176 5.20 -12.04 8.17
C LEU A 176 6.73 -12.17 8.18
N PRO A 177 7.31 -12.96 7.26
CA PRO A 177 8.76 -13.09 7.13
C PRO A 177 9.43 -11.74 6.84
N SER A 178 10.68 -11.59 7.27
CA SER A 178 11.47 -10.37 7.06
C SER A 178 11.77 -10.08 5.58
N HIS A 179 11.76 -11.10 4.72
CA HIS A 179 11.98 -10.98 3.28
C HIS A 179 10.82 -11.55 2.48
N VAL A 180 10.36 -10.79 1.49
CA VAL A 180 9.24 -11.21 0.62
C VAL A 180 9.54 -12.49 -0.17
N VAL A 181 10.81 -12.80 -0.39
CA VAL A 181 11.24 -14.03 -1.12
C VAL A 181 10.77 -15.29 -0.38
N GLU A 182 10.74 -15.28 0.94
CA GLU A 182 10.28 -16.40 1.75
C GLU A 182 8.79 -16.69 1.55
N LEU A 183 8.01 -15.71 1.11
CA LEU A 183 6.60 -15.86 0.81
C LEU A 183 6.35 -16.52 -0.56
N TYR A 184 7.33 -16.58 -1.45
CA TYR A 184 7.13 -17.11 -2.79
C TYR A 184 6.82 -18.62 -2.82
N ARG A 185 7.12 -19.35 -1.75
CA ARG A 185 6.69 -20.75 -1.57
C ARG A 185 5.16 -20.90 -1.51
N TYR A 186 4.43 -19.83 -1.20
CA TYR A 186 2.95 -19.79 -1.19
C TYR A 186 2.36 -19.38 -2.53
N HIS A 187 3.20 -19.15 -3.56
CA HIS A 187 2.68 -18.86 -4.90
C HIS A 187 1.95 -20.06 -5.49
N ARG A 188 0.76 -19.83 -6.02
CA ARG A 188 -0.11 -20.82 -6.63
C ARG A 188 -0.46 -20.43 -8.07
N PRO A 189 -0.80 -21.39 -8.96
CA PRO A 189 -1.24 -21.07 -10.32
C PRO A 189 -2.46 -20.14 -10.38
N GLU A 190 -3.38 -20.24 -9.42
CA GLU A 190 -4.55 -19.38 -9.30
C GLU A 190 -4.25 -17.91 -8.99
N HIS A 191 -3.01 -17.60 -8.60
CA HIS A 191 -2.56 -16.21 -8.44
C HIS A 191 -2.30 -15.50 -9.78
N ILE A 192 -2.34 -16.21 -10.90
CA ILE A 192 -2.22 -15.63 -12.24
C ILE A 192 -3.58 -15.09 -12.66
N ARG A 193 -3.66 -13.78 -12.93
CA ARG A 193 -4.89 -13.16 -13.43
C ARG A 193 -5.23 -13.65 -14.82
N THR A 194 -6.50 -13.89 -15.05
CA THR A 194 -7.05 -14.34 -16.34
C THR A 194 -8.05 -13.36 -16.95
N ASP A 195 -8.20 -12.19 -16.33
CA ASP A 195 -9.11 -11.12 -16.71
C ASP A 195 -8.82 -10.53 -18.11
N ASN A 196 -7.55 -10.49 -18.49
CA ASN A 196 -7.13 -10.08 -19.82
C ASN A 196 -5.77 -10.69 -20.21
N ARG A 197 -5.52 -10.77 -21.54
CA ARG A 197 -4.31 -11.40 -22.10
C ARG A 197 -2.99 -10.76 -21.61
N LEU A 198 -2.97 -9.45 -21.40
CA LEU A 198 -1.76 -8.74 -20.96
C LEU A 198 -1.44 -9.11 -19.50
N ASN A 199 -2.42 -9.10 -18.61
CA ASN A 199 -2.21 -9.50 -17.22
C ASN A 199 -1.78 -10.96 -17.11
N THR A 200 -2.44 -11.88 -17.85
CA THR A 200 -2.06 -13.29 -17.91
C THR A 200 -0.61 -13.46 -18.35
N PHE A 201 -0.19 -12.77 -19.41
CA PHE A 201 1.18 -12.82 -19.91
C PHE A 201 2.18 -12.31 -18.87
N LEU A 202 1.92 -11.15 -18.27
CA LEU A 202 2.81 -10.54 -17.28
C LEU A 202 2.93 -11.40 -16.03
N ASP A 203 1.81 -11.89 -15.51
CA ASP A 203 1.79 -12.72 -14.30
C ASP A 203 2.46 -14.08 -14.54
N THR A 204 2.26 -14.69 -15.70
CA THR A 204 2.97 -15.92 -16.07
C THR A 204 4.47 -15.71 -16.15
N ARG A 205 4.92 -14.60 -16.73
CA ARG A 205 6.33 -14.25 -16.79
C ARG A 205 6.91 -14.02 -15.40
N THR A 206 6.22 -13.25 -14.56
CA THR A 206 6.62 -12.97 -13.18
C THR A 206 6.67 -14.25 -12.36
N SER A 207 5.68 -15.13 -12.50
CA SER A 207 5.65 -16.44 -11.85
C SER A 207 6.89 -17.31 -12.18
N LYS A 208 7.34 -17.30 -13.44
CA LYS A 208 8.56 -18.00 -13.83
C LYS A 208 9.81 -17.39 -13.15
N GLN A 209 9.90 -16.07 -13.09
CA GLN A 209 11.02 -15.39 -12.42
C GLN A 209 11.06 -15.69 -10.92
N ILE A 210 9.92 -15.68 -10.24
CA ILE A 210 9.82 -15.99 -8.81
C ILE A 210 10.32 -17.42 -8.53
N LYS A 211 9.95 -18.40 -9.34
CA LYS A 211 10.37 -19.79 -9.18
C LYS A 211 11.89 -19.98 -9.27
N THR A 212 12.59 -19.15 -10.03
CA THR A 212 14.07 -19.19 -10.11
C THR A 212 14.75 -18.56 -8.90
N ILE A 213 14.05 -17.76 -8.11
CA ILE A 213 14.59 -17.11 -6.90
C ILE A 213 14.33 -17.97 -5.65
N SER A 214 13.29 -18.80 -5.70
CA SER A 214 12.84 -19.62 -4.56
C SER A 214 13.57 -20.98 -4.44
N VAL A 215 14.53 -21.24 -5.32
CA VAL A 215 15.42 -22.41 -5.32
C VAL A 215 16.77 -22.02 -4.73
#